data_e60576be500f975c39b809d8cb61e5e7
#
_entry.id   e60576be500f975c39b809d8cb61e5e7
#
_cell.length_a   1.000
_cell.length_b   1.000
_cell.length_c   1.000
_cell.angle_alpha   90.00
_cell.angle_beta   90.00
_cell.angle_gamma   90.00
#
_symmetry.space_group_name_H-M   'P 1'
#
loop_
_entity.id
_entity.type
_entity.pdbx_description
1 polymer ?
#
loop_
_entity_poly.entity_id
_entity_poly.type
_entity_poly.pdbx_seq_one_letter_code
_entity_poly.pdbx_strand_id
1 'polypeptide(L)'
;MVKVAATSQRANAADPARLLAGMNAILCGNTQSQFVTAACVYLDSQSRELRYSAAGHPPMLLLRGGKVLEIAENGLILAVFDFATYTNVAHSLESGDRLLLYTDGVVEAANRRGDFFGQDALSALLQQTGELPPSDASDRIVSAVRQWSASQDDDLTVLVCDFAPSKPESPGAISR
;
A
#
# COMPACT_ATOMS: atom_id res chain seq x y z
N MET A 1 -2.22 -14.21 -14.77
CA MET A 1 -0.78 -13.96 -14.99
C MET A 1 -0.12 -13.28 -13.79
N VAL A 2 -0.60 -12.10 -13.31
CA VAL A 2 0.00 -11.32 -12.20
C VAL A 2 0.19 -12.17 -10.92
N LYS A 3 -0.85 -12.89 -10.47
CA LYS A 3 -0.77 -13.74 -9.29
C LYS A 3 0.31 -14.83 -9.42
N VAL A 4 0.48 -15.40 -10.59
CA VAL A 4 1.53 -16.43 -10.86
C VAL A 4 2.90 -15.78 -10.79
N ALA A 5 3.09 -14.61 -11.43
CA ALA A 5 4.35 -13.87 -11.37
C ALA A 5 4.72 -13.52 -9.93
N ALA A 6 3.80 -12.96 -9.13
CA ALA A 6 4.05 -12.66 -7.72
C ALA A 6 4.40 -13.91 -6.90
N THR A 7 3.66 -15.02 -7.10
CA THR A 7 3.92 -16.26 -6.37
C THR A 7 5.29 -16.86 -6.70
N SER A 8 5.74 -16.76 -7.96
CA SER A 8 7.07 -17.26 -8.36
C SER A 8 8.22 -16.50 -7.72
N GLN A 9 7.96 -15.26 -7.26
CA GLN A 9 8.95 -14.39 -6.60
C GLN A 9 8.95 -14.50 -5.07
N ARG A 10 8.32 -15.52 -4.47
CA ARG A 10 8.23 -15.68 -3.00
C ARG A 10 9.60 -15.66 -2.30
N ALA A 11 10.65 -16.18 -2.93
CA ALA A 11 12.01 -16.12 -2.39
C ALA A 11 12.53 -14.69 -2.19
N ASN A 12 11.97 -13.72 -2.92
CA ASN A 12 12.32 -12.31 -2.86
C ASN A 12 11.36 -11.49 -1.97
N ALA A 13 10.50 -12.14 -1.18
CA ALA A 13 9.46 -11.45 -0.40
C ALA A 13 10.00 -10.37 0.55
N ALA A 14 11.22 -10.55 1.09
CA ALA A 14 11.86 -9.57 1.96
C ALA A 14 12.56 -8.42 1.21
N ASP A 15 12.53 -8.43 -0.12
CA ASP A 15 13.12 -7.40 -0.99
C ASP A 15 12.08 -6.98 -2.05
N PRO A 16 11.20 -6.01 -1.73
CA PRO A 16 10.13 -5.53 -2.61
C PRO A 16 10.61 -5.16 -4.02
N ALA A 17 11.77 -4.50 -4.13
CA ALA A 17 12.32 -4.10 -5.42
C ALA A 17 12.69 -5.31 -6.29
N ARG A 18 13.34 -6.33 -5.72
CA ARG A 18 13.65 -7.58 -6.42
C ARG A 18 12.40 -8.35 -6.79
N LEU A 19 11.39 -8.34 -5.92
CA LEU A 19 10.11 -8.98 -6.21
C LEU A 19 9.45 -8.32 -7.43
N LEU A 20 9.36 -6.99 -7.47
CA LEU A 20 8.80 -6.25 -8.61
C LEU A 20 9.62 -6.47 -9.88
N ALA A 21 10.96 -6.45 -9.81
CA ALA A 21 11.83 -6.73 -10.96
C ALA A 21 11.59 -8.13 -11.53
N GLY A 22 11.49 -9.14 -10.67
CA GLY A 22 11.20 -10.52 -11.08
C GLY A 22 9.79 -10.66 -11.67
N MET A 23 8.79 -9.96 -11.11
CA MET A 23 7.45 -9.90 -11.71
C MET A 23 7.49 -9.24 -13.07
N ASN A 24 8.18 -8.11 -13.23
CA ASN A 24 8.30 -7.41 -14.49
C ASN A 24 8.90 -8.29 -15.58
N ALA A 25 10.00 -9.00 -15.28
CA ALA A 25 10.64 -9.93 -16.21
C ALA A 25 9.70 -11.04 -16.72
N ILE A 26 8.76 -11.50 -15.88
CA ILE A 26 7.77 -12.50 -16.28
C ILE A 26 6.62 -11.88 -17.08
N LEU A 27 6.20 -10.67 -16.73
CA LEU A 27 5.03 -10.03 -17.33
C LEU A 27 5.34 -9.38 -18.66
N CYS A 28 6.54 -8.83 -18.86
CA CYS A 28 6.95 -8.23 -20.12
C CYS A 28 6.79 -9.22 -21.28
N GLY A 29 6.10 -8.78 -22.34
CA GLY A 29 5.82 -9.59 -23.52
C GLY A 29 4.71 -10.65 -23.35
N ASN A 30 4.17 -10.83 -22.13
CA ASN A 30 3.19 -11.88 -21.83
C ASN A 30 1.79 -11.37 -21.43
N THR A 31 1.55 -10.05 -21.49
CA THR A 31 0.29 -9.43 -21.03
C THR A 31 -0.60 -8.88 -22.14
N GLN A 32 -0.34 -9.22 -23.39
CA GLN A 32 -1.15 -8.71 -24.55
C GLN A 32 -1.29 -7.18 -24.53
N SER A 33 -0.20 -6.46 -24.30
CA SER A 33 -0.14 -5.00 -24.22
C SER A 33 -0.86 -4.37 -23.01
N GLN A 34 -1.26 -5.17 -22.04
CA GLN A 34 -1.76 -4.65 -20.75
C GLN A 34 -0.60 -4.31 -19.83
N PHE A 35 -0.73 -3.22 -19.09
CA PHE A 35 0.20 -2.85 -18.04
C PHE A 35 -0.37 -3.20 -16.66
N VAL A 36 0.50 -3.21 -15.65
CA VAL A 36 0.11 -3.44 -14.26
C VAL A 36 0.79 -2.41 -13.37
N THR A 37 0.03 -1.79 -12.49
CA THR A 37 0.57 -1.02 -11.35
C THR A 37 0.64 -1.93 -10.13
N ALA A 38 1.65 -1.74 -9.29
CA ALA A 38 1.82 -2.56 -8.10
C ALA A 38 2.57 -1.80 -7.00
N ALA A 39 2.17 -2.02 -5.75
CA ALA A 39 2.95 -1.67 -4.58
C ALA A 39 3.30 -2.94 -3.82
N CYS A 40 4.52 -3.00 -3.30
CA CYS A 40 4.99 -4.10 -2.47
C CYS A 40 5.54 -3.55 -1.15
N VAL A 41 5.03 -4.10 -0.05
CA VAL A 41 5.44 -3.76 1.31
C VAL A 41 5.91 -5.02 2.01
N TYR A 42 7.09 -4.96 2.58
CA TYR A 42 7.61 -5.96 3.52
C TYR A 42 7.68 -5.35 4.92
N LEU A 43 7.12 -6.05 5.88
CA LEU A 43 7.11 -5.65 7.29
C LEU A 43 7.87 -6.68 8.10
N ASP A 44 8.92 -6.25 8.78
CA ASP A 44 9.62 -7.04 9.76
C ASP A 44 9.26 -6.55 11.17
N SER A 45 8.47 -7.34 11.88
CA SER A 45 8.03 -7.01 13.25
C SER A 45 9.13 -7.16 14.29
N GLN A 46 10.20 -7.92 14.02
CA GLN A 46 11.31 -8.11 14.93
C GLN A 46 12.30 -6.94 14.88
N SER A 47 12.74 -6.60 13.67
CA SER A 47 13.62 -5.44 13.44
C SER A 47 12.86 -4.11 13.43
N ARG A 48 11.52 -4.14 13.39
CA ARG A 48 10.65 -2.97 13.20
C ARG A 48 11.01 -2.18 11.95
N GLU A 49 11.24 -2.89 10.88
CA GLU A 49 11.59 -2.30 9.59
C GLU A 49 10.45 -2.51 8.59
N LEU A 50 10.13 -1.45 7.87
CA LEU A 50 9.29 -1.47 6.69
C LEU A 50 10.18 -1.26 5.47
N ARG A 51 10.01 -2.07 4.43
CA ARG A 51 10.55 -1.84 3.08
C ARG A 51 9.42 -1.68 2.11
N TYR A 52 9.50 -0.66 1.28
CA TYR A 52 8.49 -0.33 0.28
C TYR A 52 9.14 -0.17 -1.09
N SER A 53 8.45 -0.64 -2.12
CA SER A 53 8.76 -0.38 -3.52
C SER A 53 7.48 -0.38 -4.33
N ALA A 54 7.41 0.44 -5.37
CA ALA A 54 6.22 0.54 -6.22
C ALA A 54 6.58 0.58 -7.70
N ALA A 55 5.63 0.22 -8.51
CA ALA A 55 5.65 0.20 -9.97
C ALA A 55 4.40 0.92 -10.50
N GLY A 56 4.48 2.23 -10.77
CA GLY A 56 3.36 3.05 -11.24
C GLY A 56 2.18 3.14 -10.26
N HIS A 57 2.39 2.92 -8.97
CA HIS A 57 1.34 2.89 -7.95
C HIS A 57 1.36 4.18 -7.12
N PRO A 58 0.20 4.71 -6.66
CA PRO A 58 0.16 5.84 -5.73
C PRO A 58 1.03 5.61 -4.49
N PRO A 59 1.58 6.69 -3.89
CA PRO A 59 2.42 6.56 -2.70
C PRO A 59 1.65 5.96 -1.53
N MET A 60 2.35 5.19 -0.69
CA MET A 60 1.80 4.72 0.57
C MET A 60 1.76 5.87 1.58
N LEU A 61 0.69 5.97 2.38
CA LEU A 61 0.62 6.92 3.48
C LEU A 61 0.91 6.23 4.81
N LEU A 62 1.73 6.87 5.64
CA LEU A 62 2.05 6.46 7.00
C LEU A 62 1.52 7.53 7.97
N LEU A 63 0.54 7.17 8.80
CA LEU A 63 0.09 8.00 9.92
C LEU A 63 0.90 7.63 11.17
N ARG A 64 1.63 8.61 11.71
CA ARG A 64 2.43 8.51 12.92
C ARG A 64 2.24 9.74 13.79
N GLY A 65 1.85 9.57 15.05
CA GLY A 65 1.67 10.67 15.99
C GLY A 65 0.75 11.78 15.48
N GLY A 66 -0.33 11.43 14.78
CA GLY A 66 -1.29 12.36 14.20
C GLY A 66 -0.80 13.08 12.94
N LYS A 67 0.38 12.74 12.40
CA LYS A 67 0.92 13.30 11.15
C LYS A 67 0.93 12.24 10.05
N VAL A 68 0.55 12.62 8.85
CA VAL A 68 0.65 11.75 7.67
C VAL A 68 1.96 12.05 6.96
N LEU A 69 2.73 11.00 6.73
CA LEU A 69 3.94 10.99 5.93
C LEU A 69 3.64 10.24 4.64
N GLU A 70 4.06 10.79 3.53
CA GLU A 70 4.00 10.14 2.23
C GLU A 70 5.28 9.34 1.99
N ILE A 71 5.13 8.05 1.70
CA ILE A 71 6.24 7.18 1.32
C ILE A 71 6.12 6.95 -0.18
N ALA A 72 6.89 7.75 -0.91
CA ALA A 72 6.90 7.73 -2.37
C ALA A 72 8.22 7.12 -2.86
N GLU A 73 8.13 5.94 -3.44
CA GLU A 73 9.19 5.34 -4.25
C GLU A 73 8.50 4.62 -5.40
N ASN A 74 8.70 5.08 -6.61
CA ASN A 74 7.87 4.65 -7.71
C ASN A 74 8.69 4.41 -8.98
N GLY A 75 8.89 3.13 -9.30
CA GLY A 75 9.45 2.71 -10.57
C GLY A 75 8.42 2.73 -11.71
N LEU A 76 8.88 2.41 -12.93
CA LEU A 76 8.02 2.28 -14.10
C LEU A 76 6.98 1.15 -13.92
N ILE A 77 5.82 1.32 -14.55
CA ILE A 77 4.75 0.31 -14.57
C ILE A 77 5.26 -1.04 -15.05
N LEU A 78 4.71 -2.12 -14.50
CA LEU A 78 5.06 -3.49 -14.88
C LEU A 78 4.53 -3.84 -16.27
N ALA A 79 5.20 -4.78 -16.91
CA ALA A 79 4.84 -5.40 -18.18
C ALA A 79 5.06 -4.54 -19.45
N VAL A 80 5.59 -3.34 -19.33
CA VAL A 80 5.80 -2.43 -20.46
C VAL A 80 7.28 -2.31 -20.84
N PHE A 81 8.15 -2.10 -19.85
CA PHE A 81 9.57 -1.84 -20.09
C PHE A 81 10.43 -2.96 -19.48
N ASP A 82 11.13 -3.71 -20.30
CA ASP A 82 12.01 -4.81 -19.87
C ASP A 82 13.26 -4.32 -19.10
N PHE A 83 13.67 -3.06 -19.34
CA PHE A 83 14.77 -2.39 -18.64
C PHE A 83 14.34 -1.70 -17.34
N ALA A 84 13.08 -1.81 -16.92
CA ALA A 84 12.61 -1.15 -15.70
C ALA A 84 13.37 -1.65 -14.47
N THR A 85 13.81 -0.72 -13.65
CA THR A 85 14.48 -0.96 -12.36
C THR A 85 13.60 -0.46 -11.22
N TYR A 86 13.71 -1.11 -10.06
CA TYR A 86 12.96 -0.76 -8.86
C TYR A 86 13.93 -0.60 -7.70
N THR A 87 13.58 0.25 -6.76
CA THR A 87 14.39 0.53 -5.56
C THR A 87 13.54 0.35 -4.31
N ASN A 88 14.20 0.04 -3.19
CA ASN A 88 13.54 -0.04 -1.89
C ASN A 88 13.73 1.26 -1.12
N VAL A 89 12.65 1.75 -0.51
CA VAL A 89 12.72 2.71 0.57
C VAL A 89 12.50 1.97 1.88
N ALA A 90 13.36 2.22 2.87
CA ALA A 90 13.27 1.63 4.19
C ALA A 90 12.87 2.68 5.24
N HIS A 91 11.95 2.31 6.12
CA HIS A 91 11.53 3.12 7.25
C HIS A 91 11.49 2.28 8.53
N SER A 92 11.87 2.88 9.65
CA SER A 92 11.62 2.28 10.96
C SER A 92 10.14 2.34 11.29
N LEU A 93 9.61 1.27 11.90
CA LEU A 93 8.23 1.22 12.40
C LEU A 93 8.18 1.56 13.89
N GLU A 94 7.19 2.36 14.27
CA GLU A 94 6.87 2.68 15.65
C GLU A 94 5.51 2.10 16.05
N SER A 95 5.34 1.82 17.34
CA SER A 95 4.05 1.36 17.86
C SER A 95 2.97 2.43 17.61
N GLY A 96 1.86 2.03 17.03
CA GLY A 96 0.77 2.93 16.66
C GLY A 96 0.88 3.52 15.26
N ASP A 97 1.88 3.13 14.49
CA ASP A 97 1.92 3.45 13.07
C ASP A 97 0.74 2.82 12.34
N ARG A 98 0.12 3.59 11.47
CA ARG A 98 -0.92 3.12 10.54
C ARG A 98 -0.49 3.34 9.11
N LEU A 99 -0.51 2.28 8.32
CA LEU A 99 -0.20 2.29 6.90
C LEU A 99 -1.50 2.30 6.09
N LEU A 100 -1.53 3.09 5.04
CA LEU A 100 -2.61 3.10 4.05
C LEU A 100 -2.04 2.90 2.66
N LEU A 101 -2.49 1.85 1.98
CA LEU A 101 -2.33 1.64 0.54
C LEU A 101 -3.69 1.81 -0.14
N TYR A 102 -3.70 2.41 -1.31
CA TYR A 102 -4.94 2.71 -2.04
C TYR A 102 -4.67 2.77 -3.54
N THR A 103 -5.68 2.48 -4.34
CA THR A 103 -5.62 2.67 -5.79
C THR A 103 -5.96 4.12 -6.17
N ASP A 104 -5.51 4.56 -7.33
CA ASP A 104 -5.75 5.89 -7.91
C ASP A 104 -7.24 6.27 -7.95
N GLY A 105 -8.14 5.30 -8.18
CA GLY A 105 -9.58 5.52 -8.09
C GLY A 105 -10.07 6.15 -6.79
N VAL A 106 -9.28 6.09 -5.68
CA VAL A 106 -9.61 6.78 -4.43
C VAL A 106 -9.40 8.29 -4.55
N VAL A 107 -8.25 8.73 -5.05
CA VAL A 107 -7.88 10.15 -5.12
C VAL A 107 -8.41 10.83 -6.38
N GLU A 108 -8.63 10.07 -7.45
CA GLU A 108 -9.17 10.53 -8.73
C GLU A 108 -10.71 10.47 -8.79
N ALA A 109 -11.37 10.00 -7.73
CA ALA A 109 -12.83 10.04 -7.63
C ALA A 109 -13.32 11.47 -7.82
N ALA A 110 -14.10 11.72 -8.88
CA ALA A 110 -14.55 13.05 -9.27
C ALA A 110 -15.97 13.34 -8.79
N ASN A 111 -16.20 14.55 -8.27
CA ASN A 111 -17.52 15.03 -7.92
C ASN A 111 -18.29 15.54 -9.18
N ARG A 112 -19.53 16.00 -9.02
CA ARG A 112 -20.36 16.52 -10.13
C ARG A 112 -19.78 17.76 -10.83
N ARG A 113 -18.76 18.42 -10.25
CA ARG A 113 -18.07 19.57 -10.85
C ARG A 113 -16.80 19.16 -11.57
N GLY A 114 -16.39 17.87 -11.46
CA GLY A 114 -15.14 17.37 -11.98
C GLY A 114 -13.95 17.56 -11.03
N ASP A 115 -14.17 17.98 -9.77
CA ASP A 115 -13.08 18.12 -8.80
C ASP A 115 -12.74 16.71 -8.26
N PHE A 116 -11.46 16.38 -8.20
CA PHE A 116 -10.99 15.12 -7.60
C PHE A 116 -11.07 15.15 -6.08
N PHE A 117 -11.23 13.97 -5.46
CA PHE A 117 -11.16 13.81 -4.00
C PHE A 117 -9.81 14.31 -3.48
N GLY A 118 -8.74 13.87 -4.12
CA GLY A 118 -7.39 14.36 -3.91
C GLY A 118 -6.69 13.76 -2.70
N GLN A 119 -5.36 13.89 -2.73
CA GLN A 119 -4.47 13.35 -1.70
C GLN A 119 -4.60 14.06 -0.35
N ASP A 120 -4.82 15.39 -0.38
CA ASP A 120 -4.96 16.18 0.85
C ASP A 120 -6.21 15.75 1.65
N ALA A 121 -7.33 15.54 0.95
CA ALA A 121 -8.56 15.06 1.58
C ALA A 121 -8.39 13.65 2.15
N LEU A 122 -7.71 12.75 1.41
CA LEU A 122 -7.39 11.40 1.89
C LEU A 122 -6.50 11.44 3.13
N SER A 123 -5.46 12.27 3.13
CA SER A 123 -4.55 12.45 4.27
C SER A 123 -5.28 12.99 5.51
N ALA A 124 -6.13 14.00 5.33
CA ALA A 124 -6.95 14.54 6.42
C ALA A 124 -7.92 13.48 6.98
N LEU A 125 -8.51 12.68 6.10
CA LEU A 125 -9.42 11.60 6.51
C LEU A 125 -8.68 10.47 7.24
N LEU A 126 -7.47 10.10 6.80
CA LEU A 126 -6.62 9.13 7.49
C LEU A 126 -6.30 9.60 8.92
N GLN A 127 -5.98 10.89 9.11
CA GLN A 127 -5.77 11.47 10.44
C GLN A 127 -7.02 11.36 11.32
N GLN A 128 -8.20 11.68 10.78
CA GLN A 128 -9.47 11.62 11.51
C GLN A 128 -9.86 10.20 11.92
N THR A 129 -9.38 9.21 11.19
CA THR A 129 -9.66 7.79 11.46
C THR A 129 -8.58 7.11 12.30
N GLY A 130 -7.58 7.85 12.79
CA GLY A 130 -6.41 7.30 13.49
C GLY A 130 -6.73 6.43 14.71
N GLU A 131 -7.80 6.75 15.43
CA GLU A 131 -8.23 6.00 16.63
C GLU A 131 -9.24 4.87 16.33
N LEU A 132 -9.72 4.77 15.08
CA LEU A 132 -10.66 3.71 14.71
C LEU A 132 -9.93 2.38 14.45
N PRO A 133 -10.59 1.22 14.64
CA PRO A 133 -10.07 -0.05 14.14
C PRO A 133 -9.76 0.01 12.64
N PRO A 134 -8.77 -0.73 12.13
CA PRO A 134 -8.40 -0.69 10.71
C PRO A 134 -9.56 -0.94 9.74
N SER A 135 -10.47 -1.88 10.09
CA SER A 135 -11.70 -2.15 9.31
C SER A 135 -12.59 -0.92 9.21
N ASP A 136 -12.84 -0.27 10.36
CA ASP A 136 -13.74 0.89 10.43
C ASP A 136 -13.12 2.10 9.73
N ALA A 137 -11.78 2.24 9.81
CA ALA A 137 -11.04 3.26 9.09
C ALA A 137 -11.15 3.07 7.58
N SER A 138 -10.97 1.84 7.07
CA SER A 138 -11.12 1.53 5.64
C SER A 138 -12.54 1.78 5.15
N ASP A 139 -13.55 1.35 5.91
CA ASP A 139 -14.97 1.57 5.58
C ASP A 139 -15.33 3.06 5.57
N ARG A 140 -14.78 3.83 6.51
CA ARG A 140 -14.96 5.28 6.58
C ARG A 140 -14.37 5.98 5.37
N ILE A 141 -13.14 5.58 4.96
CA ILE A 141 -12.47 6.13 3.77
C ILE A 141 -13.29 5.82 2.52
N VAL A 142 -13.65 4.56 2.29
CA VAL A 142 -14.44 4.15 1.12
C VAL A 142 -15.80 4.87 1.09
N SER A 143 -16.46 5.00 2.24
CA SER A 143 -17.75 5.69 2.33
C SER A 143 -17.63 7.18 1.98
N ALA A 144 -16.57 7.86 2.45
CA ALA A 144 -16.34 9.28 2.15
C ALA A 144 -16.08 9.50 0.64
N VAL A 145 -15.26 8.65 0.02
CA VAL A 145 -14.98 8.71 -1.41
C VAL A 145 -16.25 8.47 -2.22
N ARG A 146 -17.07 7.48 -1.87
CA ARG A 146 -18.35 7.21 -2.53
C ARG A 146 -19.36 8.34 -2.38
N GLN A 147 -19.37 9.04 -1.25
CA GLN A 147 -20.23 10.22 -1.04
C GLN A 147 -19.77 11.42 -1.85
N TRP A 148 -18.48 11.56 -2.07
CA TRP A 148 -17.89 12.61 -2.90
C TRP A 148 -18.14 12.36 -4.39
N SER A 149 -17.97 11.14 -4.84
CA SER A 149 -18.02 10.75 -6.25
C SER A 149 -19.41 10.93 -6.85
N ALA A 150 -19.46 11.48 -8.07
CA ALA A 150 -20.69 11.56 -8.85
C ALA A 150 -21.04 10.22 -9.54
N SER A 151 -20.02 9.44 -9.91
CA SER A 151 -20.08 8.10 -10.48
C SER A 151 -18.87 7.32 -10.00
N GLN A 152 -18.97 6.00 -9.96
CA GLN A 152 -17.80 5.15 -9.69
C GLN A 152 -17.26 4.67 -11.03
N ASP A 153 -16.25 5.39 -11.54
CA ASP A 153 -15.69 5.14 -12.87
C ASP A 153 -14.49 4.17 -12.79
N ASP A 154 -13.93 3.94 -11.58
CA ASP A 154 -12.81 3.04 -11.35
C ASP A 154 -12.97 2.24 -10.06
N ASP A 155 -12.19 1.15 -9.94
CA ASP A 155 -12.18 0.27 -8.76
C ASP A 155 -11.52 0.96 -7.55
N LEU A 156 -12.24 0.95 -6.42
CA LEU A 156 -11.74 1.48 -5.16
C LEU A 156 -11.12 0.35 -4.34
N THR A 157 -9.80 0.41 -4.13
CA THR A 157 -9.12 -0.48 -3.19
C THR A 157 -8.48 0.35 -2.09
N VAL A 158 -8.75 -0.03 -0.84
CA VAL A 158 -8.18 0.59 0.36
C VAL A 158 -7.71 -0.52 1.29
N LEU A 159 -6.44 -0.49 1.68
CA LEU A 159 -5.85 -1.39 2.66
C LEU A 159 -5.29 -0.57 3.82
N VAL A 160 -5.83 -0.78 5.02
CA VAL A 160 -5.33 -0.18 6.27
C VAL A 160 -4.66 -1.26 7.11
N CYS A 161 -3.47 -0.97 7.61
CA CYS A 161 -2.71 -1.87 8.47
C CYS A 161 -2.11 -1.09 9.64
N ASP A 162 -2.38 -1.53 10.88
CA ASP A 162 -1.76 -0.97 12.08
C ASP A 162 -0.56 -1.79 12.51
N PHE A 163 0.52 -1.12 12.84
CA PHE A 163 1.68 -1.74 13.44
C PHE A 163 1.55 -1.69 14.97
N ALA A 164 1.27 -2.87 15.55
CA ALA A 164 1.32 -3.07 16.99
C ALA A 164 2.49 -4.03 17.30
N PRO A 165 3.38 -3.69 18.24
CA PRO A 165 4.38 -4.65 18.69
C PRO A 165 3.66 -5.86 19.27
N SER A 166 4.14 -7.07 18.95
CA SER A 166 3.67 -8.29 19.58
C SER A 166 3.77 -8.11 21.09
N LYS A 167 2.68 -8.35 21.84
CA LYS A 167 2.75 -8.46 23.31
C LYS A 167 3.84 -9.49 23.63
N PRO A 168 4.78 -9.19 24.54
CA PRO A 168 5.70 -10.22 25.01
C PRO A 168 4.87 -11.41 25.48
N GLU A 169 5.14 -12.60 24.96
CA GLU A 169 4.54 -13.82 25.48
C GLU A 169 4.79 -13.85 26.98
N SER A 170 3.72 -13.89 27.77
CA SER A 170 3.84 -14.07 29.21
C SER A 170 4.63 -15.35 29.43
N PRO A 171 5.74 -15.35 30.20
CA PRO A 171 6.49 -16.56 30.47
C PRO A 171 5.51 -17.57 31.06
N GLY A 172 5.34 -18.70 30.34
CA GLY A 172 4.39 -19.74 30.68
C GLY A 172 4.54 -20.10 32.15
N ALA A 173 3.44 -20.08 32.91
CA ALA A 173 3.37 -20.60 34.23
C ALA A 173 3.86 -22.05 34.22
N ILE A 174 5.08 -22.30 34.71
CA ILE A 174 5.58 -23.64 34.95
C ILE A 174 4.69 -24.18 36.04
N SER A 175 3.74 -25.02 35.64
CA SER A 175 2.96 -25.82 36.57
C SER A 175 3.90 -26.80 37.31
N ARG A 176 4.02 -26.64 38.57
CA ARG A 176 4.67 -27.61 39.47
C ARG A 176 3.71 -28.74 39.79
#